data_2613e61a313efde50db76bfc3839aa10
#
_entry.id   2613e61a313efde50db76bfc3839aa10
#
_cell.length_a   1.000
_cell.length_b   1.000
_cell.length_c   1.000
_cell.angle_alpha   90.00
_cell.angle_beta   90.00
_cell.angle_gamma   90.00
#
_symmetry.space_group_name_H-M   'P 1'
#
loop_
_entity.id
_entity.type
_entity.pdbx_description
1 polymer ?
#
loop_
_entity_poly.entity_id
_entity_poly.type
_entity_poly.pdbx_seq_one_letter_code
_entity_poly.pdbx_strand_id
1 'polypeptide(L)'
;MAEWSRVARRIRVPLGFAFAVLYFWLARPTWRLIALGALLIVPGLLIRALASGHVRKNEALATSGPYAYTRNPLYLGSLLIGIGFAVAACSWWVCAVLVVMFFVIYLPVIRGEEKFLTEKFPEFKEYAQHVPRMLPRVTPYRSDDASCGFSFDLYMKHREWNALLGALAMTASLIVKTTFFH
;
A
#
# COMPACT_ATOMS: atom_id res chain seq x y z
N MET A 1 -22.20 -3.71 -6.03
CA MET A 1 -20.75 -3.44 -5.95
C MET A 1 -20.39 -2.28 -5.00
N ALA A 2 -21.17 -1.19 -4.96
CA ALA A 2 -20.95 -0.06 -4.03
C ALA A 2 -21.05 -0.41 -2.53
N GLU A 3 -21.90 -1.38 -2.16
CA GLU A 3 -22.01 -1.83 -0.77
C GLU A 3 -20.79 -2.62 -0.30
N TRP A 4 -20.29 -3.55 -1.13
CA TRP A 4 -19.13 -4.34 -0.80
C TRP A 4 -17.88 -3.48 -0.60
N SER A 5 -17.65 -2.46 -1.42
CA SER A 5 -16.51 -1.55 -1.25
C SER A 5 -16.57 -0.77 0.06
N ARG A 6 -17.78 -0.43 0.55
CA ARG A 6 -17.98 0.20 1.87
C ARG A 6 -17.68 -0.77 3.02
N VAL A 7 -18.15 -2.00 2.92
CA VAL A 7 -17.86 -3.06 3.90
C VAL A 7 -16.36 -3.36 3.92
N ALA A 8 -15.75 -3.63 2.76
CA ALA A 8 -14.32 -3.91 2.63
C ALA A 8 -13.44 -2.82 3.25
N ARG A 9 -13.85 -1.55 3.11
CA ARG A 9 -13.14 -0.41 3.73
C ARG A 9 -13.20 -0.45 5.25
N ARG A 10 -14.32 -0.88 5.85
CA ARG A 10 -14.48 -0.98 7.31
C ARG A 10 -13.73 -2.17 7.90
N ILE A 11 -13.78 -3.34 7.23
CA ILE A 11 -13.18 -4.58 7.75
C ILE A 11 -11.67 -4.66 7.49
N ARG A 12 -11.12 -3.81 6.61
CA ARG A 12 -9.69 -3.82 6.24
C ARG A 12 -8.76 -3.73 7.44
N VAL A 13 -9.07 -2.86 8.40
CA VAL A 13 -8.21 -2.64 9.58
C VAL A 13 -8.27 -3.82 10.53
N PRO A 14 -9.45 -4.28 11.02
CA PRO A 14 -9.52 -5.45 11.90
C PRO A 14 -8.97 -6.72 11.24
N LEU A 15 -9.19 -6.92 9.94
CA LEU A 15 -8.59 -8.06 9.23
C LEU A 15 -7.05 -7.96 9.15
N GLY A 16 -6.51 -6.74 9.05
CA GLY A 16 -5.07 -6.52 9.12
C GLY A 16 -4.47 -6.97 10.45
N PHE A 17 -5.14 -6.69 11.57
CA PHE A 17 -4.70 -7.17 12.89
C PHE A 17 -4.84 -8.69 13.03
N ALA A 18 -5.96 -9.27 12.62
CA ALA A 18 -6.14 -10.71 12.61
C ALA A 18 -5.07 -11.42 11.75
N PHE A 19 -4.76 -10.83 10.60
CA PHE A 19 -3.71 -11.33 9.73
C PHE A 19 -2.32 -11.23 10.39
N ALA A 20 -2.02 -10.15 11.12
CA ALA A 20 -0.74 -10.00 11.83
C ALA A 20 -0.53 -11.09 12.89
N VAL A 21 -1.60 -11.45 13.64
CA VAL A 21 -1.55 -12.56 14.61
C VAL A 21 -1.34 -13.88 13.89
N LEU A 22 -2.13 -14.18 12.86
CA LEU A 22 -2.00 -15.40 12.06
C LEU A 22 -0.62 -15.50 11.41
N TYR A 23 -0.12 -14.38 10.90
CA TYR A 23 1.19 -14.26 10.31
C TYR A 23 2.30 -14.69 11.28
N PHE A 24 2.26 -14.20 12.52
CA PHE A 24 3.25 -14.56 13.53
C PHE A 24 3.31 -16.09 13.77
N TRP A 25 2.15 -16.75 13.78
CA TRP A 25 2.08 -18.21 13.95
C TRP A 25 2.60 -18.98 12.73
N LEU A 26 2.21 -18.55 11.54
CA LEU A 26 2.53 -19.25 10.28
C LEU A 26 3.96 -18.96 9.77
N ALA A 27 4.55 -17.84 10.14
CA ALA A 27 5.87 -17.45 9.65
C ALA A 27 6.96 -18.39 10.15
N ARG A 28 7.89 -18.74 9.26
CA ARG A 28 9.13 -19.48 9.54
C ARG A 28 10.33 -18.65 9.06
N PRO A 29 10.60 -17.51 9.73
CA PRO A 29 11.59 -16.56 9.27
C PRO A 29 13.01 -17.10 9.41
N THR A 30 13.88 -16.66 8.50
CA THR A 30 15.34 -16.77 8.63
C THR A 30 15.96 -15.41 8.40
N TRP A 31 17.17 -15.17 8.90
CA TRP A 31 17.86 -13.89 8.72
C TRP A 31 17.98 -13.47 7.25
N ARG A 32 18.26 -14.45 6.35
CA ARG A 32 18.35 -14.20 4.91
C ARG A 32 16.98 -13.77 4.32
N LEU A 33 15.90 -14.40 4.72
CA LEU A 33 14.55 -14.08 4.21
C LEU A 33 14.03 -12.76 4.76
N ILE A 34 14.37 -12.42 6.02
CA ILE A 34 14.08 -11.10 6.58
C ILE A 34 14.81 -10.01 5.77
N ALA A 35 16.08 -10.21 5.47
CA ALA A 35 16.87 -9.27 4.66
C ALA A 35 16.31 -9.14 3.23
N LEU A 36 15.96 -10.26 2.57
CA LEU A 36 15.33 -10.23 1.24
C LEU A 36 13.96 -9.54 1.28
N GLY A 37 13.13 -9.81 2.29
CA GLY A 37 11.86 -9.15 2.48
C GLY A 37 12.00 -7.64 2.66
N ALA A 38 13.04 -7.20 3.38
CA ALA A 38 13.33 -5.78 3.60
C ALA A 38 13.59 -5.02 2.29
N LEU A 39 14.14 -5.67 1.25
CA LEU A 39 14.33 -5.07 -0.08
C LEU A 39 13.01 -4.67 -0.76
N LEU A 40 11.88 -5.21 -0.34
CA LEU A 40 10.55 -4.84 -0.83
C LEU A 40 9.81 -3.96 0.19
N ILE A 41 9.97 -4.23 1.49
CA ILE A 41 9.30 -3.47 2.55
C ILE A 41 9.76 -2.01 2.54
N VAL A 42 11.07 -1.76 2.44
CA VAL A 42 11.63 -0.40 2.46
C VAL A 42 11.14 0.45 1.29
N PRO A 43 11.26 0.02 0.01
CA PRO A 43 10.67 0.77 -1.10
C PRO A 43 9.15 0.95 -0.98
N GLY A 44 8.43 -0.06 -0.48
CA GLY A 44 6.99 0.04 -0.25
C GLY A 44 6.63 1.15 0.74
N LEU A 45 7.37 1.27 1.85
CA LEU A 45 7.21 2.35 2.84
C LEU A 45 7.54 3.72 2.24
N LEU A 46 8.62 3.82 1.46
CA LEU A 46 9.02 5.06 0.80
C LEU A 46 7.96 5.53 -0.21
N ILE A 47 7.44 4.62 -1.05
CA ILE A 47 6.37 4.95 -2.00
C ILE A 47 5.14 5.46 -1.24
N ARG A 48 4.73 4.83 -0.14
CA ARG A 48 3.60 5.27 0.67
C ARG A 48 3.83 6.63 1.30
N ALA A 49 5.00 6.84 1.89
CA ALA A 49 5.36 8.11 2.51
C ALA A 49 5.31 9.26 1.48
N LEU A 50 5.95 9.06 0.32
CA LEU A 50 5.92 10.04 -0.77
C LEU A 50 4.50 10.27 -1.29
N ALA A 51 3.72 9.22 -1.52
CA ALA A 51 2.35 9.35 -2.03
C ALA A 51 1.44 10.13 -1.06
N SER A 52 1.54 9.86 0.24
CA SER A 52 0.74 10.54 1.25
C SER A 52 1.03 12.04 1.35
N GLY A 53 2.29 12.44 1.11
CA GLY A 53 2.70 13.84 1.09
C GLY A 53 2.27 14.62 -0.17
N HIS A 54 1.80 13.93 -1.22
CA HIS A 54 1.31 14.55 -2.46
C HIS A 54 -0.21 14.57 -2.57
N VAL A 55 -0.94 13.76 -1.80
CA VAL A 55 -2.39 13.65 -1.93
C VAL A 55 -3.14 14.66 -1.08
N ARG A 56 -3.95 15.50 -1.70
CA ARG A 56 -4.92 16.39 -1.05
C ARG A 56 -6.32 15.80 -1.20
N LYS A 57 -6.69 14.91 -0.26
CA LYS A 57 -7.97 14.18 -0.34
C LYS A 57 -9.14 15.14 -0.47
N ASN A 58 -9.97 14.92 -1.51
CA ASN A 58 -11.18 15.69 -1.79
C ASN A 58 -10.97 17.18 -2.17
N GLU A 59 -9.76 17.66 -2.30
CA GLU A 59 -9.44 19.05 -2.66
C GLU A 59 -8.98 19.14 -4.12
N ALA A 60 -8.05 18.28 -4.51
CA ALA A 60 -7.50 18.23 -5.86
C ALA A 60 -7.16 16.81 -6.28
N LEU A 61 -7.14 16.56 -7.58
CA LEU A 61 -6.65 15.31 -8.16
C LEU A 61 -5.12 15.27 -8.02
N ALA A 62 -4.61 14.25 -7.33
CA ALA A 62 -3.17 14.04 -7.22
C ALA A 62 -2.64 13.42 -8.51
N THR A 63 -1.78 14.17 -9.23
CA THR A 63 -1.13 13.76 -10.49
C THR A 63 0.40 13.86 -10.43
N SER A 64 0.94 14.39 -9.32
CA SER A 64 2.38 14.64 -9.12
C SER A 64 3.06 13.58 -8.24
N GLY A 65 4.40 13.59 -8.21
CA GLY A 65 5.18 12.64 -7.43
C GLY A 65 4.90 11.19 -7.83
N PRO A 66 4.65 10.25 -6.87
CA PRO A 66 4.33 8.87 -7.19
C PRO A 66 3.06 8.70 -8.04
N TYR A 67 2.12 9.64 -7.97
CA TYR A 67 0.91 9.62 -8.79
C TYR A 67 1.17 9.91 -10.27
N ALA A 68 2.30 10.51 -10.63
CA ALA A 68 2.71 10.64 -12.02
C ALA A 68 3.08 9.30 -12.68
N TYR A 69 3.34 8.26 -11.89
CA TYR A 69 3.76 6.95 -12.38
C TYR A 69 2.68 5.88 -12.27
N THR A 70 1.83 5.93 -11.24
CA THR A 70 0.72 5.00 -11.03
C THR A 70 -0.44 5.70 -10.34
N ARG A 71 -1.66 5.35 -10.69
CA ARG A 71 -2.86 5.95 -10.07
C ARG A 71 -3.04 5.61 -8.59
N ASN A 72 -2.47 4.48 -8.16
CA ASN A 72 -2.68 3.94 -6.83
C ASN A 72 -1.37 3.64 -6.08
N PRO A 73 -0.48 4.64 -5.89
CA PRO A 73 0.83 4.40 -5.29
C PRO A 73 0.76 3.94 -3.83
N LEU A 74 -0.24 4.38 -3.05
CA LEU A 74 -0.46 3.89 -1.69
C LEU A 74 -0.76 2.39 -1.65
N TYR A 75 -1.55 1.89 -2.60
CA TYR A 75 -1.86 0.46 -2.70
C TYR A 75 -0.69 -0.34 -3.26
N LEU A 76 0.07 0.22 -4.20
CA LEU A 76 1.31 -0.38 -4.69
C LEU A 76 2.33 -0.55 -3.56
N GLY A 77 2.54 0.49 -2.75
CA GLY A 77 3.41 0.42 -1.58
C GLY A 77 2.93 -0.62 -0.56
N SER A 78 1.61 -0.71 -0.31
CA SER A 78 1.05 -1.75 0.57
C SER A 78 1.29 -3.15 0.03
N LEU A 79 1.16 -3.35 -1.27
CA LEU A 79 1.39 -4.63 -1.93
C LEU A 79 2.87 -5.04 -1.81
N LEU A 80 3.80 -4.11 -2.05
CA LEU A 80 5.24 -4.37 -1.88
C LEU A 80 5.59 -4.75 -0.45
N ILE A 81 5.04 -4.03 0.55
CA ILE A 81 5.21 -4.37 1.97
C ILE A 81 4.66 -5.77 2.25
N GLY A 82 3.46 -6.08 1.77
CA GLY A 82 2.84 -7.39 1.94
C GLY A 82 3.66 -8.52 1.33
N ILE A 83 4.16 -8.34 0.09
CA ILE A 83 5.02 -9.32 -0.58
C ILE A 83 6.34 -9.47 0.19
N GLY A 84 6.94 -8.37 0.65
CA GLY A 84 8.16 -8.42 1.46
C GLY A 84 7.98 -9.23 2.74
N PHE A 85 6.88 -9.05 3.45
CA PHE A 85 6.56 -9.87 4.61
C PHE A 85 6.21 -11.32 4.24
N ALA A 86 5.58 -11.57 3.10
CA ALA A 86 5.34 -12.93 2.64
C ALA A 86 6.65 -13.68 2.34
N VAL A 87 7.62 -13.00 1.73
CA VAL A 87 8.99 -13.52 1.55
C VAL A 87 9.65 -13.81 2.90
N ALA A 88 9.62 -12.84 3.83
CA ALA A 88 10.21 -12.99 5.16
C ALA A 88 9.57 -14.12 5.98
N ALA A 89 8.28 -14.39 5.77
CA ALA A 89 7.55 -15.46 6.46
C ALA A 89 7.93 -16.87 5.98
N CYS A 90 8.43 -17.02 4.76
CA CYS A 90 8.65 -18.34 4.12
C CYS A 90 7.45 -19.30 4.26
N SER A 91 6.24 -18.78 4.09
CA SER A 91 5.01 -19.52 4.30
C SER A 91 4.06 -19.38 3.11
N TRP A 92 3.74 -20.50 2.47
CA TRP A 92 2.77 -20.55 1.38
C TRP A 92 1.38 -20.05 1.80
N TRP A 93 0.98 -20.35 3.03
CA TRP A 93 -0.29 -19.88 3.57
C TRP A 93 -0.37 -18.36 3.69
N VAL A 94 0.74 -17.72 4.08
CA VAL A 94 0.82 -16.25 4.10
C VAL A 94 0.66 -15.67 2.70
N CYS A 95 1.31 -16.27 1.70
CA CYS A 95 1.15 -15.85 0.30
C CYS A 95 -0.30 -16.01 -0.16
N ALA A 96 -0.93 -17.15 0.11
CA ALA A 96 -2.31 -17.43 -0.27
C ALA A 96 -3.29 -16.41 0.36
N VAL A 97 -3.16 -16.14 1.66
CA VAL A 97 -4.00 -15.15 2.34
C VAL A 97 -3.76 -13.74 1.77
N LEU A 98 -2.53 -13.35 1.48
CA LEU A 98 -2.21 -12.06 0.88
C LEU A 98 -2.89 -11.90 -0.49
N VAL A 99 -2.83 -12.93 -1.34
CA VAL A 99 -3.48 -12.94 -2.66
C VAL A 99 -5.00 -12.80 -2.50
N VAL A 100 -5.63 -13.59 -1.63
CA VAL A 100 -7.06 -13.51 -1.37
C VAL A 100 -7.44 -12.12 -0.86
N MET A 101 -6.72 -11.56 0.11
CA MET A 101 -6.97 -10.22 0.63
C MET A 101 -6.85 -9.16 -0.46
N PHE A 102 -5.87 -9.28 -1.36
CA PHE A 102 -5.70 -8.34 -2.46
C PHE A 102 -6.93 -8.32 -3.37
N PHE A 103 -7.37 -9.48 -3.84
CA PHE A 103 -8.48 -9.56 -4.78
C PHE A 103 -9.85 -9.27 -4.15
N VAL A 104 -10.08 -9.74 -2.91
CA VAL A 104 -11.38 -9.62 -2.24
C VAL A 104 -11.58 -8.26 -1.56
N ILE A 105 -10.50 -7.65 -1.06
CA ILE A 105 -10.59 -6.41 -0.26
C ILE A 105 -10.01 -5.23 -1.02
N TYR A 106 -8.74 -5.30 -1.42
CA TYR A 106 -8.05 -4.15 -2.00
C TYR A 106 -8.57 -3.77 -3.38
N LEU A 107 -8.76 -4.73 -4.27
CA LEU A 107 -9.21 -4.46 -5.63
C LEU A 107 -10.61 -3.83 -5.70
N PRO A 108 -11.64 -4.27 -4.92
CA PRO A 108 -12.92 -3.56 -4.84
C PRO A 108 -12.82 -2.16 -4.26
N VAL A 109 -11.95 -1.94 -3.27
CA VAL A 109 -11.74 -0.60 -2.69
C VAL A 109 -11.12 0.33 -3.72
N ILE A 110 -10.05 -0.10 -4.43
CA ILE A 110 -9.42 0.66 -5.51
C ILE A 110 -10.44 1.04 -6.59
N ARG A 111 -11.26 0.08 -7.06
CA ARG A 111 -12.31 0.35 -8.06
C ARG A 111 -13.35 1.35 -7.55
N GLY A 112 -13.71 1.26 -6.27
CA GLY A 112 -14.63 2.20 -5.64
C GLY A 112 -14.05 3.62 -5.54
N GLU A 113 -12.76 3.75 -5.23
CA GLU A 113 -12.08 5.04 -5.18
C GLU A 113 -11.91 5.65 -6.58
N GLU A 114 -11.55 4.86 -7.59
CA GLU A 114 -11.46 5.33 -8.98
C GLU A 114 -12.82 5.80 -9.51
N LYS A 115 -13.92 5.09 -9.18
CA LYS A 115 -15.25 5.54 -9.53
C LYS A 115 -15.59 6.89 -8.90
N PHE A 116 -15.32 7.04 -7.61
CA PHE A 116 -15.52 8.30 -6.90
C PHE A 116 -14.71 9.45 -7.52
N LEU A 117 -13.43 9.19 -7.86
CA LEU A 117 -12.56 10.19 -8.50
C LEU A 117 -13.08 10.57 -9.89
N THR A 118 -13.60 9.60 -10.66
CA THR A 118 -14.21 9.86 -11.98
C THR A 118 -15.45 10.75 -11.90
N GLU A 119 -16.24 10.59 -10.83
CA GLU A 119 -17.45 11.39 -10.60
C GLU A 119 -17.12 12.79 -10.09
N LYS A 120 -16.03 12.92 -9.31
CA LYS A 120 -15.66 14.17 -8.63
C LYS A 120 -14.76 15.08 -9.47
N PHE A 121 -13.84 14.51 -10.24
CA PHE A 121 -12.83 15.23 -11.00
C PHE A 121 -12.97 14.91 -12.50
N PRO A 122 -13.45 15.86 -13.33
CA PRO A 122 -13.60 15.63 -14.77
C PRO A 122 -12.31 15.22 -15.48
N GLU A 123 -11.17 15.78 -15.04
CA GLU A 123 -9.82 15.52 -15.54
C GLU A 123 -9.31 14.11 -15.24
N PHE A 124 -9.94 13.38 -14.29
CA PHE A 124 -9.54 12.02 -13.95
C PHE A 124 -9.61 11.05 -15.13
N LYS A 125 -10.55 11.24 -16.06
CA LYS A 125 -10.70 10.35 -17.23
C LYS A 125 -9.47 10.42 -18.13
N GLU A 126 -8.99 11.64 -18.41
CA GLU A 126 -7.80 11.86 -19.21
C GLU A 126 -6.56 11.30 -18.50
N TYR A 127 -6.36 11.66 -17.23
CA TYR A 127 -5.29 11.12 -16.41
C TYR A 127 -5.29 9.58 -16.41
N ALA A 128 -6.45 8.94 -16.31
CA ALA A 128 -6.59 7.49 -16.28
C ALA A 128 -6.23 6.79 -17.60
N GLN A 129 -6.28 7.51 -18.74
CA GLN A 129 -5.82 6.99 -20.03
C GLN A 129 -4.29 6.92 -20.12
N HIS A 130 -3.59 7.84 -19.46
CA HIS A 130 -2.13 7.97 -19.55
C HIS A 130 -1.39 7.26 -18.41
N VAL A 131 -1.99 7.15 -17.23
CA VAL A 131 -1.35 6.58 -16.04
C VAL A 131 -1.99 5.23 -15.68
N PRO A 132 -1.21 4.15 -15.58
CA PRO A 132 -1.75 2.82 -15.27
C PRO A 132 -2.21 2.71 -13.82
N ARG A 133 -3.11 1.73 -13.56
CA ARG A 133 -3.73 1.54 -12.24
C ARG A 133 -2.74 1.15 -11.14
N MET A 134 -1.84 0.20 -11.38
CA MET A 134 -0.96 -0.39 -10.36
C MET A 134 0.50 -0.43 -10.79
N LEU A 135 0.79 -0.95 -11.98
CA LEU A 135 2.17 -1.04 -12.47
C LEU A 135 2.67 0.37 -12.80
N PRO A 136 3.80 0.82 -12.24
CA PRO A 136 4.30 2.14 -12.53
C PRO A 136 4.82 2.23 -13.97
N ARG A 137 4.50 3.33 -14.64
CA ARG A 137 5.11 3.67 -15.93
C ARG A 137 6.55 4.16 -15.73
N VAL A 138 7.36 4.07 -16.77
CA VAL A 138 8.77 4.48 -16.72
C VAL A 138 8.93 6.01 -16.74
N THR A 139 8.11 6.70 -17.54
CA THR A 139 8.15 8.17 -17.66
C THR A 139 7.02 8.81 -16.86
N PRO A 140 7.26 9.93 -16.15
CA PRO A 140 6.20 10.59 -15.39
C PRO A 140 5.14 11.20 -16.30
N TYR A 141 3.89 11.16 -15.87
CA TYR A 141 2.82 11.98 -16.45
C TYR A 141 3.04 13.44 -16.03
N ARG A 142 2.96 14.35 -16.98
CA ARG A 142 3.04 15.79 -16.73
C ARG A 142 1.66 16.39 -16.98
N SER A 143 1.06 16.96 -15.94
CA SER A 143 -0.11 17.83 -16.06
C SER A 143 0.34 19.27 -15.87
N ASP A 144 -0.34 20.20 -16.53
CA ASP A 144 -0.04 21.63 -16.41
C ASP A 144 -0.23 22.16 -14.97
N ASP A 145 -1.07 21.47 -14.18
CA ASP A 145 -1.32 21.78 -12.76
C ASP A 145 -0.40 21.00 -11.77
N ALA A 146 0.70 20.41 -12.21
CA ALA A 146 1.59 19.58 -11.41
C ALA A 146 2.38 20.33 -10.30
N SER A 147 1.85 21.43 -9.78
CA SER A 147 2.51 22.33 -8.82
C SER A 147 2.54 21.86 -7.37
N CYS A 148 1.98 20.70 -7.02
CA CYS A 148 1.97 20.20 -5.64
C CYS A 148 3.19 19.32 -5.35
N GLY A 149 4.23 19.93 -4.77
CA GLY A 149 5.37 19.21 -4.19
C GLY A 149 4.99 18.40 -2.96
N PHE A 150 5.94 17.62 -2.46
CA PHE A 150 5.79 16.88 -1.20
C PHE A 150 5.55 17.84 -0.01
N SER A 151 4.53 17.53 0.80
CA SER A 151 4.23 18.25 2.04
C SER A 151 4.32 17.31 3.23
N PHE A 152 5.18 17.65 4.20
CA PHE A 152 5.31 16.90 5.44
C PHE A 152 4.04 16.97 6.30
N ASP A 153 3.31 18.11 6.24
CA ASP A 153 2.05 18.28 6.96
C ASP A 153 0.98 17.29 6.46
N LEU A 154 0.92 17.06 5.14
CA LEU A 154 0.02 16.04 4.57
C LEU A 154 0.41 14.63 5.01
N TYR A 155 1.70 14.32 5.03
CA TYR A 155 2.20 13.03 5.54
C TYR A 155 1.76 12.80 7.00
N MET A 156 1.91 13.81 7.87
CA MET A 156 1.47 13.75 9.26
C MET A 156 -0.05 13.69 9.40
N LYS A 157 -0.79 14.50 8.62
CA LYS A 157 -2.26 14.52 8.58
C LYS A 157 -2.84 13.15 8.20
N HIS A 158 -2.21 12.45 7.26
CA HIS A 158 -2.65 11.12 6.82
C HIS A 158 -2.18 9.98 7.74
N ARG A 159 -1.39 10.28 8.77
CA ARG A 159 -0.87 9.32 9.77
C ARG A 159 -0.12 8.14 9.13
N GLU A 160 0.59 8.39 8.04
CA GLU A 160 1.34 7.32 7.34
C GLU A 160 2.53 6.77 8.14
N TRP A 161 2.98 7.49 9.17
CA TRP A 161 3.93 6.97 10.15
C TRP A 161 3.43 5.68 10.84
N ASN A 162 2.08 5.42 10.89
CA ASN A 162 1.53 4.17 11.39
C ASN A 162 1.95 2.97 10.54
N ALA A 163 2.10 3.14 9.21
CA ALA A 163 2.58 2.08 8.34
C ALA A 163 4.04 1.71 8.66
N LEU A 164 4.86 2.72 8.94
CA LEU A 164 6.25 2.53 9.38
C LEU A 164 6.29 1.80 10.73
N LEU A 165 5.53 2.25 11.72
CA LEU A 165 5.48 1.59 13.04
C LEU A 165 4.97 0.15 12.95
N GLY A 166 3.94 -0.10 12.14
CA GLY A 166 3.43 -1.45 11.90
C GLY A 166 4.49 -2.36 11.26
N ALA A 167 5.21 -1.86 10.26
CA ALA A 167 6.29 -2.61 9.62
C ALA A 167 7.45 -2.88 10.60
N LEU A 168 7.84 -1.90 11.40
CA LEU A 168 8.87 -2.09 12.43
C LEU A 168 8.45 -3.12 13.48
N ALA A 169 7.22 -3.05 13.99
CA ALA A 169 6.69 -3.99 14.97
C ALA A 169 6.65 -5.43 14.40
N MET A 170 6.20 -5.60 13.15
CA MET A 170 6.20 -6.90 12.48
C MET A 170 7.63 -7.42 12.25
N THR A 171 8.54 -6.58 11.81
CA THR A 171 9.95 -6.98 11.62
C THR A 171 10.59 -7.37 12.94
N ALA A 172 10.37 -6.58 14.00
CA ALA A 172 10.85 -6.91 15.34
C ALA A 172 10.30 -8.27 15.83
N SER A 173 9.02 -8.56 15.59
CA SER A 173 8.43 -9.85 15.93
C SER A 173 9.08 -11.03 15.21
N LEU A 174 9.45 -10.86 13.94
CA LEU A 174 10.19 -11.88 13.19
C LEU A 174 11.61 -12.09 13.71
N ILE A 175 12.29 -11.00 14.06
CA ILE A 175 13.63 -11.06 14.67
C ILE A 175 13.58 -11.83 15.99
N VAL A 176 12.63 -11.48 16.87
CA VAL A 176 12.43 -12.21 18.13
C VAL A 176 12.14 -13.69 17.86
N LYS A 177 11.26 -13.99 16.91
CA LYS A 177 10.94 -15.37 16.56
C LYS A 177 12.15 -16.14 16.07
N THR A 178 12.98 -15.53 15.20
CA THR A 178 14.20 -16.15 14.65
C THR A 178 15.27 -16.37 15.73
N THR A 179 15.33 -15.48 16.73
CA THR A 179 16.36 -15.55 17.79
C THR A 179 16.00 -16.55 18.89
N PHE A 180 14.73 -16.63 19.28
CA PHE A 180 14.32 -17.38 20.49
C PHE A 180 13.52 -18.67 20.21
N PHE A 181 13.05 -18.88 19.00
CA PHE A 181 12.15 -20.01 18.66
C PHE A 181 12.69 -20.89 17.52
N HIS A 182 13.96 -20.73 17.18
CA HIS A 182 14.69 -21.59 16.23
C HIS A 182 15.84 -22.31 16.92
#